data_4dc14cc5f81ef4b154891fcd4f3b2270
#
_entry.id   4dc14cc5f81ef4b154891fcd4f3b2270
#
_cell.length_a   1.000
_cell.length_b   1.000
_cell.length_c   1.000
_cell.angle_alpha   90.00
_cell.angle_beta   90.00
_cell.angle_gamma   90.00
#
_symmetry.space_group_name_H-M   'P 1'
#
loop_
_entity.id
_entity.type
_entity.pdbx_description
1 polymer ?
#
loop_
_entity_poly.entity_id
_entity_poly.type
_entity_poly.pdbx_seq_one_letter_code
_entity_poly.pdbx_strand_id
1 'polypeptide(L)'
;MEGGWAEDGRGPSIWDRVGPQNTAKGPATPEVASDSYHKVDTDVALLRGLQAQVYKFSISWSRIFPTGQGHNPNPRGVAYYNKLIDSLLDSHIKPMATLFHWDLPQALQDRGGWQNEDVVDAFLDYAAFCFSTFGDRVKLWVTFHEPWVMSYAGYGTGQHAPGISDPGVASFKVLPILAMPTCWKGIWLEKHSFTFPSASLSFFFFRGNWREGRNC
;
A
#
# COMPACT_ATOMS: atom_id res chain seq x y z
N MET A 1 -7.56 -3.14 8.16
CA MET A 1 -7.90 -4.02 7.00
C MET A 1 -9.32 -3.74 6.59
N GLU A 2 -9.54 -3.53 5.29
CA GLU A 2 -10.81 -3.06 4.74
C GLU A 2 -11.93 -4.11 4.73
N GLY A 3 -11.63 -5.40 4.89
CA GLY A 3 -12.57 -6.50 4.66
C GLY A 3 -12.73 -6.84 3.18
N GLY A 4 -13.74 -7.64 2.83
CA GLY A 4 -13.99 -8.03 1.44
C GLY A 4 -12.79 -8.72 0.77
N TRP A 5 -12.09 -9.60 1.50
CA TRP A 5 -10.79 -10.15 1.10
C TRP A 5 -10.85 -11.01 -0.17
N ALA A 6 -11.98 -11.63 -0.46
CA ALA A 6 -12.20 -12.47 -1.65
C ALA A 6 -13.23 -11.87 -2.61
N GLU A 7 -13.61 -10.60 -2.42
CA GLU A 7 -14.67 -9.97 -3.19
C GLU A 7 -14.15 -9.17 -4.37
N ASP A 8 -15.01 -8.99 -5.34
CA ASP A 8 -14.84 -8.11 -6.49
C ASP A 8 -13.53 -8.32 -7.27
N GLY A 9 -13.08 -9.59 -7.33
CA GLY A 9 -11.89 -9.96 -8.11
C GLY A 9 -10.56 -9.60 -7.45
N ARG A 10 -10.55 -9.28 -6.13
CA ARG A 10 -9.30 -9.12 -5.41
C ARG A 10 -8.49 -10.43 -5.45
N GLY A 11 -7.22 -10.34 -5.83
CA GLY A 11 -6.29 -11.45 -5.72
C GLY A 11 -5.82 -11.70 -4.29
N PRO A 12 -5.28 -12.89 -3.97
CA PRO A 12 -4.74 -13.18 -2.65
C PRO A 12 -3.49 -12.36 -2.37
N SER A 13 -3.34 -11.95 -1.09
CA SER A 13 -2.12 -11.38 -0.52
C SER A 13 -1.40 -12.40 0.36
N ILE A 14 -0.19 -12.07 0.77
CA ILE A 14 0.59 -12.92 1.69
C ILE A 14 -0.13 -13.16 3.02
N TRP A 15 -1.01 -12.26 3.47
CA TRP A 15 -1.79 -12.42 4.70
C TRP A 15 -2.92 -13.43 4.58
N ASP A 16 -3.41 -13.68 3.38
CA ASP A 16 -4.51 -14.62 3.15
C ASP A 16 -4.03 -16.09 3.24
N ARG A 17 -2.70 -16.33 3.14
CA ARG A 17 -2.09 -17.67 3.29
C ARG A 17 -1.51 -17.94 4.68
N VAL A 18 -1.28 -16.90 5.47
CA VAL A 18 -0.89 -17.07 6.87
C VAL A 18 -2.14 -17.42 7.64
N GLY A 19 -2.37 -18.72 7.82
CA GLY A 19 -3.60 -19.26 8.42
C GLY A 19 -3.90 -18.73 9.83
N PRO A 20 -5.06 -19.09 10.42
CA PRO A 20 -5.59 -18.54 11.68
C PRO A 20 -4.67 -18.66 12.89
N GLN A 21 -3.57 -19.36 12.78
CA GLN A 21 -2.60 -19.56 13.86
C GLN A 21 -1.83 -18.28 14.26
N ASN A 22 -1.77 -17.27 13.36
CA ASN A 22 -1.08 -15.99 13.60
C ASN A 22 -2.01 -14.78 13.66
N THR A 23 -3.31 -14.97 13.49
CA THR A 23 -4.27 -13.89 13.72
C THR A 23 -4.63 -13.81 15.20
N ALA A 24 -4.66 -12.59 15.74
CA ALA A 24 -5.08 -12.33 17.12
C ALA A 24 -6.35 -13.10 17.45
N LYS A 25 -6.35 -13.81 18.58
CA LYS A 25 -7.48 -14.60 19.08
C LYS A 25 -8.71 -13.69 19.27
N GLY A 26 -9.64 -13.71 18.33
CA GLY A 26 -10.87 -12.96 18.40
C GLY A 26 -11.86 -13.39 17.31
N PRO A 27 -13.14 -13.02 17.42
CA PRO A 27 -14.19 -13.40 16.46
C PRO A 27 -14.09 -12.65 15.11
N ALA A 28 -13.13 -11.74 14.95
CA ALA A 28 -12.92 -11.02 13.70
C ALA A 28 -12.14 -11.89 12.72
N THR A 29 -12.83 -12.38 11.71
CA THR A 29 -12.20 -13.07 10.58
C THR A 29 -11.67 -12.04 9.57
N PRO A 30 -10.61 -12.36 8.79
CA PRO A 30 -10.10 -11.46 7.76
C PRO A 30 -11.13 -11.14 6.67
N GLU A 31 -12.18 -11.94 6.56
CA GLU A 31 -13.27 -11.75 5.61
C GLU A 31 -14.07 -10.47 5.90
N VAL A 32 -14.34 -10.21 7.16
CA VAL A 32 -15.12 -9.05 7.61
C VAL A 32 -14.20 -7.95 8.14
N ALA A 33 -13.28 -8.29 9.05
CA ALA A 33 -12.42 -7.32 9.74
C ALA A 33 -13.24 -6.14 10.30
N SER A 34 -12.92 -4.90 9.90
CA SER A 34 -13.72 -3.70 10.21
C SER A 34 -14.89 -3.48 9.25
N ASP A 35 -14.97 -4.29 8.20
CA ASP A 35 -15.99 -4.21 7.15
C ASP A 35 -16.09 -2.83 6.44
N SER A 36 -14.98 -2.11 6.44
CA SER A 36 -14.91 -0.79 5.79
C SER A 36 -15.18 -0.87 4.28
N TYR A 37 -14.91 -2.03 3.68
CA TYR A 37 -15.19 -2.28 2.26
C TYR A 37 -16.67 -2.02 1.92
N HIS A 38 -17.60 -2.47 2.78
CA HIS A 38 -19.03 -2.28 2.59
C HIS A 38 -19.57 -1.00 3.27
N LYS A 39 -18.82 -0.44 4.22
CA LYS A 39 -19.29 0.63 5.11
C LYS A 39 -18.63 1.98 4.87
N VAL A 40 -18.18 2.24 3.63
CA VAL A 40 -17.52 3.52 3.28
C VAL A 40 -18.34 4.72 3.76
N ASP A 41 -19.64 4.74 3.50
CA ASP A 41 -20.51 5.87 3.84
C ASP A 41 -20.64 6.04 5.37
N THR A 42 -20.68 4.92 6.11
CA THR A 42 -20.72 4.93 7.58
C THR A 42 -19.39 5.42 8.16
N ASP A 43 -18.26 4.92 7.65
CA ASP A 43 -16.93 5.30 8.11
C ASP A 43 -16.67 6.80 7.86
N VAL A 44 -17.05 7.30 6.69
CA VAL A 44 -16.93 8.73 6.38
C VAL A 44 -17.84 9.58 7.25
N ALA A 45 -19.06 9.11 7.57
CA ALA A 45 -19.93 9.81 8.50
C ALA A 45 -19.35 9.89 9.92
N LEU A 46 -18.73 8.82 10.41
CA LEU A 46 -18.01 8.79 11.68
C LEU A 46 -16.82 9.75 11.68
N LEU A 47 -16.00 9.73 10.63
CA LEU A 47 -14.86 10.66 10.50
C LEU A 47 -15.30 12.11 10.49
N ARG A 48 -16.40 12.43 9.82
CA ARG A 48 -17.00 13.77 9.85
C ARG A 48 -17.49 14.15 11.24
N GLY A 49 -18.12 13.22 11.96
CA GLY A 49 -18.54 13.42 13.35
C GLY A 49 -17.36 13.70 14.30
N LEU A 50 -16.22 13.08 14.04
CA LEU A 50 -14.96 13.33 14.76
C LEU A 50 -14.22 14.59 14.30
N GLN A 51 -14.74 15.31 13.31
CA GLN A 51 -14.08 16.47 12.68
C GLN A 51 -12.68 16.16 12.13
N ALA A 52 -12.48 14.94 11.60
CA ALA A 52 -11.22 14.52 11.04
C ALA A 52 -10.86 15.38 9.82
N GLN A 53 -9.64 15.90 9.78
CA GLN A 53 -9.16 16.72 8.65
C GLN A 53 -8.47 15.89 7.57
N VAL A 54 -7.92 14.76 7.97
CA VAL A 54 -7.18 13.84 7.09
C VAL A 54 -7.57 12.40 7.46
N TYR A 55 -7.81 11.59 6.45
CA TYR A 55 -7.99 10.15 6.64
C TYR A 55 -6.90 9.38 5.89
N LYS A 56 -6.13 8.57 6.65
CA LYS A 56 -5.10 7.69 6.09
C LYS A 56 -5.68 6.30 5.87
N PHE A 57 -5.58 5.81 4.63
CA PHE A 57 -5.93 4.44 4.25
C PHE A 57 -4.84 3.83 3.37
N SER A 58 -4.81 2.52 3.23
CA SER A 58 -3.93 1.84 2.29
C SER A 58 -4.72 1.35 1.07
N ILE A 59 -4.08 1.40 -0.09
CA ILE A 59 -4.59 0.78 -1.31
C ILE A 59 -4.06 -0.66 -1.33
N SER A 60 -4.95 -1.65 -1.39
CA SER A 60 -4.56 -3.05 -1.51
C SER A 60 -4.05 -3.33 -2.92
N TRP A 61 -2.76 -3.63 -3.03
CA TRP A 61 -2.13 -3.92 -4.32
C TRP A 61 -2.84 -5.07 -5.05
N SER A 62 -3.16 -6.17 -4.34
CA SER A 62 -3.85 -7.30 -4.92
C SER A 62 -5.33 -7.02 -5.29
N ARG A 63 -5.93 -5.94 -4.79
CA ARG A 63 -7.25 -5.49 -5.23
C ARG A 63 -7.17 -4.70 -6.53
N ILE A 64 -6.09 -3.93 -6.73
CA ILE A 64 -5.85 -3.21 -7.99
C ILE A 64 -5.32 -4.15 -9.08
N PHE A 65 -4.28 -4.93 -8.75
CA PHE A 65 -3.69 -5.93 -9.64
C PHE A 65 -3.71 -7.32 -9.00
N PRO A 66 -4.72 -8.15 -9.29
CA PRO A 66 -4.90 -9.45 -8.64
C PRO A 66 -3.69 -10.40 -8.75
N THR A 67 -2.91 -10.30 -9.82
CA THR A 67 -1.68 -11.06 -10.03
C THR A 67 -0.41 -10.32 -9.60
N GLY A 68 -0.56 -9.08 -9.09
CA GLY A 68 0.54 -8.19 -8.74
C GLY A 68 1.19 -7.48 -9.93
N GLN A 69 0.87 -7.84 -11.18
CA GLN A 69 1.46 -7.24 -12.38
C GLN A 69 0.56 -6.17 -12.99
N GLY A 70 1.16 -5.08 -13.51
CA GLY A 70 0.50 -3.85 -13.93
C GLY A 70 -0.31 -3.87 -15.24
N HIS A 71 -0.60 -5.04 -15.82
CA HIS A 71 -1.19 -5.07 -17.17
C HIS A 71 -2.71 -5.07 -17.23
N ASN A 72 -3.40 -5.55 -16.18
CA ASN A 72 -4.85 -5.67 -16.13
C ASN A 72 -5.38 -5.18 -14.78
N PRO A 73 -5.66 -3.89 -14.63
CA PRO A 73 -6.23 -3.37 -13.39
C PRO A 73 -7.65 -3.93 -13.19
N ASN A 74 -7.98 -4.29 -11.96
CA ASN A 74 -9.30 -4.74 -11.59
C ASN A 74 -10.26 -3.53 -11.49
N PRO A 75 -11.24 -3.38 -12.40
CA PRO A 75 -12.08 -2.20 -12.44
C PRO A 75 -12.96 -2.03 -11.19
N ARG A 76 -13.35 -3.13 -10.54
CA ARG A 76 -14.15 -3.07 -9.30
C ARG A 76 -13.30 -2.58 -8.13
N GLY A 77 -12.05 -3.02 -8.04
CA GLY A 77 -11.11 -2.51 -7.04
C GLY A 77 -10.82 -1.02 -7.22
N VAL A 78 -10.66 -0.57 -8.47
CA VAL A 78 -10.50 0.85 -8.80
C VAL A 78 -11.74 1.65 -8.41
N ALA A 79 -12.95 1.13 -8.72
CA ALA A 79 -14.22 1.78 -8.38
C ALA A 79 -14.41 1.96 -6.86
N TYR A 80 -14.00 0.96 -6.06
CA TYR A 80 -14.03 1.05 -4.60
C TYR A 80 -13.21 2.22 -4.07
N TYR A 81 -11.94 2.35 -4.51
CA TYR A 81 -11.08 3.46 -4.06
C TYR A 81 -11.55 4.82 -4.60
N ASN A 82 -12.09 4.88 -5.81
CA ASN A 82 -12.73 6.10 -6.30
C ASN A 82 -13.88 6.52 -5.37
N LYS A 83 -14.80 5.59 -5.04
CA LYS A 83 -15.90 5.88 -4.11
C LYS A 83 -15.39 6.39 -2.77
N LEU A 84 -14.38 5.74 -2.18
CA LEU A 84 -13.81 6.16 -0.89
C LEU A 84 -13.22 7.57 -0.97
N ILE A 85 -12.39 7.83 -1.99
CA ILE A 85 -11.71 9.12 -2.18
C ILE A 85 -12.74 10.24 -2.39
N ASP A 86 -13.72 10.03 -3.24
CA ASP A 86 -14.75 11.02 -3.53
C ASP A 86 -15.59 11.31 -2.28
N SER A 87 -16.04 10.28 -1.55
CA SER A 87 -16.81 10.45 -0.30
C SER A 87 -16.02 11.22 0.78
N LEU A 88 -14.70 11.03 0.88
CA LEU A 88 -13.85 11.80 1.79
C LEU A 88 -13.80 13.27 1.38
N LEU A 89 -13.57 13.55 0.10
CA LEU A 89 -13.48 14.92 -0.43
C LEU A 89 -14.80 15.67 -0.31
N ASP A 90 -15.92 15.02 -0.58
CA ASP A 90 -17.27 15.57 -0.41
C ASP A 90 -17.54 15.93 1.07
N SER A 91 -16.88 15.23 1.98
CA SER A 91 -16.93 15.50 3.41
C SER A 91 -15.83 16.46 3.93
N HIS A 92 -15.08 17.10 3.00
CA HIS A 92 -13.94 17.98 3.28
C HIS A 92 -12.80 17.32 4.06
N ILE A 93 -12.66 16.00 3.96
CA ILE A 93 -11.60 15.22 4.58
C ILE A 93 -10.52 14.93 3.53
N LYS A 94 -9.27 15.31 3.79
CA LYS A 94 -8.17 15.08 2.85
C LYS A 94 -7.78 13.60 2.86
N PRO A 95 -7.82 12.90 1.69
CA PRO A 95 -7.33 11.53 1.60
C PRO A 95 -5.80 11.48 1.67
N MET A 96 -5.26 10.55 2.46
CA MET A 96 -3.84 10.19 2.50
C MET A 96 -3.72 8.71 2.17
N ALA A 97 -3.18 8.39 1.02
CA ALA A 97 -3.09 7.00 0.54
C ALA A 97 -1.71 6.40 0.80
N THR A 98 -1.69 5.19 1.36
CA THR A 98 -0.49 4.36 1.49
C THR A 98 -0.49 3.34 0.37
N LEU A 99 0.58 3.29 -0.44
CA LEU A 99 0.70 2.34 -1.55
C LEU A 99 0.92 0.92 -1.07
N PHE A 100 1.78 0.73 -0.07
CA PHE A 100 2.09 -0.61 0.44
C PHE A 100 2.03 -0.65 1.96
N HIS A 101 1.15 -1.51 2.50
CA HIS A 101 0.99 -1.75 3.93
C HIS A 101 1.00 -3.25 4.24
N TRP A 102 2.15 -3.90 3.95
CA TRP A 102 2.47 -5.29 4.26
C TRP A 102 1.69 -6.37 3.49
N ASP A 103 0.89 -5.99 2.51
CA ASP A 103 -0.05 -6.84 1.78
C ASP A 103 0.41 -7.14 0.34
N LEU A 104 1.64 -7.68 0.22
CA LEU A 104 2.19 -8.10 -1.05
C LEU A 104 1.28 -9.12 -1.73
N PRO A 105 0.95 -8.97 -3.04
CA PRO A 105 0.25 -10.01 -3.78
C PRO A 105 0.96 -11.35 -3.69
N GLN A 106 0.20 -12.42 -3.38
CA GLN A 106 0.76 -13.76 -3.21
C GLN A 106 1.50 -14.25 -4.46
N ALA A 107 1.00 -13.91 -5.64
CA ALA A 107 1.65 -14.28 -6.90
C ALA A 107 3.06 -13.66 -7.07
N LEU A 108 3.34 -12.52 -6.44
CA LEU A 108 4.69 -11.95 -6.37
C LEU A 108 5.53 -12.66 -5.31
N GLN A 109 4.93 -13.01 -4.16
CA GLN A 109 5.62 -13.76 -3.11
C GLN A 109 6.05 -15.15 -3.60
N ASP A 110 5.22 -15.82 -4.38
CA ASP A 110 5.52 -17.15 -4.98
C ASP A 110 6.74 -17.11 -5.91
N ARG A 111 7.15 -15.92 -6.37
CA ARG A 111 8.36 -15.66 -7.18
C ARG A 111 9.52 -15.07 -6.37
N GLY A 112 9.46 -15.13 -5.04
CA GLY A 112 10.50 -14.66 -4.14
C GLY A 112 10.17 -13.37 -3.40
N GLY A 113 9.08 -12.68 -3.75
CA GLY A 113 8.62 -11.46 -3.07
C GLY A 113 9.72 -10.40 -2.96
N TRP A 114 9.82 -9.76 -1.81
CA TRP A 114 10.83 -8.72 -1.55
C TRP A 114 12.28 -9.24 -1.45
N GLN A 115 12.52 -10.53 -1.71
CA GLN A 115 13.86 -11.08 -1.89
C GLN A 115 14.31 -11.11 -3.36
N ASN A 116 13.40 -10.83 -4.28
CA ASN A 116 13.63 -10.78 -5.74
C ASN A 116 13.48 -9.34 -6.23
N GLU A 117 14.46 -8.84 -6.97
CA GLU A 117 14.46 -7.47 -7.51
C GLU A 117 13.34 -7.23 -8.52
N ASP A 118 12.82 -8.26 -9.19
CA ASP A 118 11.68 -8.12 -10.12
C ASP A 118 10.43 -7.52 -9.47
N VAL A 119 10.31 -7.61 -8.14
CA VAL A 119 9.21 -6.98 -7.40
C VAL A 119 9.25 -5.46 -7.49
N VAL A 120 10.43 -4.88 -7.70
CA VAL A 120 10.61 -3.42 -7.80
C VAL A 120 9.89 -2.89 -9.03
N ASP A 121 10.08 -3.52 -10.18
CA ASP A 121 9.43 -3.11 -11.43
C ASP A 121 7.90 -3.27 -11.32
N ALA A 122 7.43 -4.39 -10.77
CA ALA A 122 6.01 -4.61 -10.53
C ALA A 122 5.42 -3.56 -9.55
N PHE A 123 6.19 -3.13 -8.54
CA PHE A 123 5.77 -2.06 -7.63
C PHE A 123 5.75 -0.69 -8.31
N LEU A 124 6.70 -0.41 -9.19
CA LEU A 124 6.75 0.84 -9.94
C LEU A 124 5.54 0.96 -10.88
N ASP A 125 5.19 -0.11 -11.59
CA ASP A 125 3.98 -0.15 -12.44
C ASP A 125 2.71 0.08 -11.62
N TYR A 126 2.59 -0.57 -10.48
CA TYR A 126 1.47 -0.38 -9.55
C TYR A 126 1.40 1.05 -9.03
N ALA A 127 2.52 1.60 -8.58
CA ALA A 127 2.58 2.98 -8.08
C ALA A 127 2.24 3.99 -9.17
N ALA A 128 2.77 3.81 -10.38
CA ALA A 128 2.48 4.65 -11.55
C ALA A 128 0.98 4.63 -11.87
N PHE A 129 0.37 3.45 -11.87
CA PHE A 129 -1.08 3.32 -12.06
C PHE A 129 -1.87 4.06 -10.98
N CYS A 130 -1.53 3.88 -9.70
CA CYS A 130 -2.22 4.56 -8.61
C CYS A 130 -2.10 6.09 -8.71
N PHE A 131 -0.92 6.61 -9.05
CA PHE A 131 -0.73 8.04 -9.24
C PHE A 131 -1.51 8.59 -10.42
N SER A 132 -1.55 7.88 -11.55
CA SER A 132 -2.31 8.32 -12.73
C SER A 132 -3.82 8.28 -12.50
N THR A 133 -4.30 7.31 -11.70
CA THR A 133 -5.74 7.08 -11.49
C THR A 133 -6.32 7.93 -10.36
N PHE A 134 -5.57 8.17 -9.29
CA PHE A 134 -6.05 8.84 -8.08
C PHE A 134 -5.33 10.15 -7.75
N GLY A 135 -4.22 10.45 -8.42
CA GLY A 135 -3.35 11.58 -8.09
C GLY A 135 -3.95 12.96 -8.40
N ASP A 136 -5.00 13.03 -9.21
CA ASP A 136 -5.83 14.22 -9.39
C ASP A 136 -6.49 14.69 -8.09
N ARG A 137 -6.88 13.76 -7.22
CA ARG A 137 -7.63 13.94 -5.97
C ARG A 137 -6.80 13.68 -4.71
N VAL A 138 -5.92 12.69 -4.71
CA VAL A 138 -5.04 12.37 -3.58
C VAL A 138 -3.73 13.15 -3.69
N LYS A 139 -3.42 13.99 -2.69
CA LYS A 139 -2.20 14.81 -2.65
C LYS A 139 -1.20 14.37 -1.57
N LEU A 140 -1.61 13.48 -0.68
CA LEU A 140 -0.78 12.94 0.39
C LEU A 140 -0.56 11.45 0.17
N TRP A 141 0.71 11.06 -0.01
CA TRP A 141 1.08 9.69 -0.30
C TRP A 141 2.13 9.16 0.67
N VAL A 142 1.96 7.91 1.06
CA VAL A 142 2.95 7.11 1.80
C VAL A 142 3.35 5.95 0.91
N THR A 143 4.64 5.78 0.65
CA THR A 143 5.11 4.70 -0.22
C THR A 143 5.01 3.35 0.49
N PHE A 144 5.68 3.24 1.63
CA PHE A 144 5.72 2.04 2.46
C PHE A 144 5.33 2.40 3.89
N HIS A 145 4.49 1.57 4.51
CA HIS A 145 4.22 1.64 5.94
C HIS A 145 5.22 0.76 6.68
N GLU A 146 6.03 1.40 7.55
CA GLU A 146 6.99 0.72 8.43
C GLU A 146 7.84 -0.35 7.72
N PRO A 147 8.67 0.00 6.74
CA PRO A 147 9.42 -0.96 5.93
C PRO A 147 10.36 -1.81 6.77
N TRP A 148 10.91 -1.27 7.87
CA TRP A 148 11.74 -2.02 8.79
C TRP A 148 10.96 -3.14 9.50
N VAL A 149 9.78 -2.82 10.03
CA VAL A 149 8.92 -3.82 10.71
C VAL A 149 8.53 -4.93 9.74
N MET A 150 8.13 -4.56 8.52
CA MET A 150 7.80 -5.52 7.48
C MET A 150 8.97 -6.45 7.15
N SER A 151 10.16 -5.88 6.97
CA SER A 151 11.36 -6.67 6.69
C SER A 151 11.74 -7.57 7.87
N TYR A 152 11.80 -7.02 9.07
CA TYR A 152 12.23 -7.76 10.26
C TYR A 152 11.21 -8.82 10.69
N ALA A 153 9.94 -8.45 10.83
CA ALA A 153 8.91 -9.37 11.30
C ALA A 153 8.45 -10.37 10.22
N GLY A 154 8.46 -9.97 8.94
CA GLY A 154 8.03 -10.82 7.85
C GLY A 154 9.12 -11.75 7.30
N TYR A 155 10.36 -11.27 7.21
CA TYR A 155 11.47 -12.01 6.60
C TYR A 155 12.61 -12.33 7.56
N GLY A 156 12.67 -11.69 8.73
CA GLY A 156 13.70 -11.94 9.74
C GLY A 156 13.27 -12.92 10.80
N THR A 157 12.17 -12.63 11.52
CA THR A 157 11.67 -13.47 12.62
C THR A 157 10.52 -14.39 12.20
N GLY A 158 9.86 -14.13 11.07
CA GLY A 158 8.72 -14.89 10.61
C GLY A 158 7.43 -14.69 11.41
N GLN A 159 7.37 -13.68 12.29
CA GLN A 159 6.18 -13.39 13.09
C GLN A 159 5.01 -12.83 12.27
N HIS A 160 5.33 -12.15 11.17
CA HIS A 160 4.35 -11.62 10.22
C HIS A 160 4.44 -12.39 8.89
N ALA A 161 3.41 -12.21 8.04
CA ALA A 161 3.46 -12.70 6.68
C ALA A 161 4.67 -12.06 5.93
N PRO A 162 5.39 -12.81 5.09
CA PRO A 162 5.11 -14.17 4.61
C PRO A 162 5.60 -15.29 5.54
N GLY A 163 6.10 -15.00 6.73
CA GLY A 163 6.49 -16.01 7.72
C GLY A 163 7.90 -16.59 7.52
N ILE A 164 8.77 -15.88 6.84
CA ILE A 164 10.16 -16.27 6.61
C ILE A 164 11.00 -15.92 7.83
N SER A 165 11.74 -16.90 8.37
CA SER A 165 12.63 -16.71 9.51
C SER A 165 14.08 -16.79 9.07
N ASP A 166 14.63 -15.69 8.60
CA ASP A 166 16.03 -15.53 8.21
C ASP A 166 16.51 -14.09 8.47
N PRO A 167 17.15 -13.82 9.62
CA PRO A 167 17.61 -12.49 9.98
C PRO A 167 18.61 -11.89 8.98
N GLY A 168 19.42 -12.71 8.32
CA GLY A 168 20.36 -12.26 7.29
C GLY A 168 19.63 -11.73 6.06
N VAL A 169 18.59 -12.41 5.63
CA VAL A 169 17.77 -11.97 4.49
C VAL A 169 17.06 -10.67 4.77
N ALA A 170 16.47 -10.51 5.95
CA ALA A 170 15.74 -9.30 6.30
C ALA A 170 16.63 -8.05 6.18
N SER A 171 17.82 -8.09 6.75
CA SER A 171 18.71 -6.91 6.81
C SER A 171 19.43 -6.62 5.51
N PHE A 172 19.84 -7.67 4.77
CA PHE A 172 20.75 -7.51 3.63
C PHE A 172 20.09 -7.62 2.26
N LYS A 173 18.89 -8.19 2.17
CA LYS A 173 18.17 -8.31 0.90
C LYS A 173 16.89 -7.46 0.88
N VAL A 174 16.00 -7.66 1.84
CA VAL A 174 14.66 -7.06 1.79
C VAL A 174 14.68 -5.55 1.99
N LEU A 175 15.41 -5.02 2.96
CA LEU A 175 15.48 -3.58 3.21
C LEU A 175 16.06 -2.79 2.02
N PRO A 176 17.17 -3.20 1.40
CA PRO A 176 17.67 -2.52 0.20
C PRO A 176 16.67 -2.53 -0.94
N ILE A 177 16.01 -3.68 -1.21
CA ILE A 177 14.99 -3.79 -2.27
C ILE A 177 13.80 -2.87 -1.97
N LEU A 178 13.34 -2.79 -0.73
CA LEU A 178 12.28 -1.85 -0.33
C LEU A 178 12.70 -0.37 -0.52
N ALA A 179 13.99 -0.07 -0.44
CA ALA A 179 14.49 1.28 -0.66
C ALA A 179 14.59 1.67 -2.15
N MET A 180 14.81 0.70 -3.05
CA MET A 180 14.97 0.97 -4.50
C MET A 180 13.82 1.77 -5.11
N PRO A 181 12.53 1.40 -4.92
CA PRO A 181 11.42 2.16 -5.51
C PRO A 181 11.36 3.61 -5.04
N THR A 182 11.90 3.93 -3.88
CA THR A 182 11.90 5.32 -3.37
C THR A 182 12.93 6.19 -4.10
N CYS A 183 14.08 5.63 -4.48
CA CYS A 183 15.10 6.30 -5.27
C CYS A 183 14.64 6.54 -6.72
N TRP A 184 14.06 5.53 -7.36
CA TRP A 184 13.59 5.63 -8.76
C TRP A 184 12.43 6.60 -8.94
N LYS A 185 11.61 6.83 -7.91
CA LYS A 185 10.51 7.80 -7.95
C LYS A 185 10.96 9.24 -8.17
N GLY A 186 12.12 9.63 -7.68
CA GLY A 186 12.68 10.96 -7.98
C GLY A 186 12.73 11.21 -9.48
N ILE A 187 13.19 10.23 -10.24
CA ILE A 187 13.34 10.32 -11.69
C ILE A 187 11.98 10.29 -12.42
N TRP A 188 11.01 9.53 -11.92
CA TRP A 188 9.70 9.41 -12.58
C TRP A 188 8.79 10.62 -12.33
N LEU A 189 8.82 11.19 -11.12
CA LEU A 189 8.05 12.40 -10.75
C LEU A 189 8.56 13.65 -11.47
N GLU A 190 9.85 13.75 -11.74
CA GLU A 190 10.41 14.84 -12.57
C GLU A 190 9.86 14.82 -14.01
N LYS A 191 9.66 13.64 -14.59
CA LYS A 191 9.14 13.50 -15.96
C LYS A 191 7.64 13.81 -16.10
N HIS A 192 6.86 13.80 -15.01
CA HIS A 192 5.39 13.90 -15.05
C HIS A 192 4.81 15.10 -14.28
N SER A 193 5.66 16.07 -13.89
CA SER A 193 5.25 17.40 -13.34
C SER A 193 4.24 17.36 -12.17
N PHE A 194 4.36 16.42 -11.24
CA PHE A 194 3.56 16.41 -10.03
C PHE A 194 4.20 17.26 -8.91
N THR A 195 3.54 18.33 -8.49
CA THR A 195 3.97 19.20 -7.38
C THR A 195 3.27 18.79 -6.08
N PHE A 196 4.05 18.51 -5.02
CA PHE A 196 3.53 18.17 -3.69
C PHE A 196 3.91 19.23 -2.64
N PRO A 197 3.01 19.59 -1.69
CA PRO A 197 3.35 20.46 -0.57
C PRO A 197 4.07 19.72 0.56
N SER A 198 4.80 20.49 1.38
CA SER A 198 5.77 20.02 2.35
C SER A 198 5.24 19.69 3.74
N ALA A 199 5.70 18.64 4.40
CA ALA A 199 6.11 18.56 5.82
C ALA A 199 6.64 17.18 6.23
N SER A 200 7.45 17.14 7.26
CA SER A 200 8.45 16.16 7.65
C SER A 200 7.98 15.05 8.61
N LEU A 201 8.73 13.97 8.63
CA LEU A 201 9.17 13.01 9.67
C LEU A 201 8.65 11.57 9.65
N SER A 202 9.64 10.66 9.62
CA SER A 202 9.65 9.23 10.01
C SER A 202 8.83 8.20 9.23
N PHE A 203 8.24 8.57 8.17
CA PHE A 203 7.75 7.71 7.10
C PHE A 203 8.41 8.22 5.83
N PHE A 204 8.70 7.38 4.85
CA PHE A 204 9.15 7.89 3.56
C PHE A 204 8.02 8.72 2.91
N PHE A 205 7.90 9.98 3.33
CA PHE A 205 7.04 10.98 2.72
C PHE A 205 7.80 11.61 1.57
N PHE A 206 7.24 11.63 0.39
CA PHE A 206 7.74 12.44 -0.70
C PHE A 206 7.14 13.85 -0.65
N ARG A 207 8.03 14.83 -0.55
CA ARG A 207 7.74 16.24 -0.80
C ARG A 207 8.45 16.63 -2.10
N GLY A 208 7.68 17.01 -3.13
CA GLY A 208 8.25 17.53 -4.35
C GLY A 208 8.82 18.93 -4.16
N ASN A 209 10.12 19.00 -4.07
CA ASN A 209 10.97 20.10 -4.50
C ASN A 209 12.41 19.58 -4.50
N TRP A 210 12.82 18.95 -5.58
CA TRP A 210 14.23 18.62 -5.82
C TRP A 210 14.74 19.47 -6.96
N ARG A 211 15.60 20.43 -6.65
CA ARG A 211 16.55 20.99 -7.61
C ARG A 211 17.67 19.99 -7.84
N GLU A 212 18.08 19.92 -9.08
CA GLU A 212 19.11 19.09 -9.68
C GLU A 212 20.23 18.56 -8.77
N GLY A 213 20.52 17.29 -8.98
CA GLY A 213 21.85 16.69 -8.84
C GLY A 213 22.14 16.14 -7.45
N ARG A 214 22.02 14.79 -7.33
CA ARG A 214 23.10 13.90 -6.89
C ARG A 214 22.59 12.46 -6.72
N ASN A 215 23.40 11.55 -7.21
CA ASN A 215 23.29 10.10 -7.19
C ASN A 215 22.73 9.53 -5.87
N CYS A 216 21.75 8.62 -5.96
CA CYS A 216 21.49 7.61 -4.93
C CYS A 216 22.67 6.68 -4.82
#